data_60e358d9403f8707e6cfc36434d580b8
#
_entry.id   60e358d9403f8707e6cfc36434d580b8
#
_cell.length_a   1.000
_cell.length_b   1.000
_cell.length_c   1.000
_cell.angle_alpha   90.00
_cell.angle_beta   90.00
_cell.angle_gamma   90.00
#
_symmetry.space_group_name_H-M   'P 1'
#
loop_
_entity.id
_entity.type
_entity.pdbx_description
1 polymer ?
#
loop_
_entity_poly.entity_id
_entity_poly.type
_entity_poly.pdbx_seq_one_letter_code
_entity_poly.pdbx_strand_id
1 'polypeptide(L)'
;MHPDGTTGVLYKQDSLIAQGVIGDDGTLEFSELYLGEMYVKEITPPEGYTLDTTKYEVSVTYEGQDVAEVTRDLTVKEQVKKQAFQLIKISEDGEQTETDLVAGAGFKVYLISDLTQVKNGKLKPANGESYTASDFKNYDFSKEQVAVTYENGTAVPVPELITDTKGYAVSPELPYGSYVVVE
;
A
#
# COMPACT_ATOMS: atom_id res chain seq x y z
N MET A 1 11.84 40.46 -7.99
CA MET A 1 12.00 41.82 -8.54
C MET A 1 13.18 41.79 -9.48
N HIS A 2 13.05 42.21 -10.74
CA HIS A 2 14.17 42.30 -11.66
C HIS A 2 15.17 43.36 -11.20
N PRO A 3 16.47 43.27 -11.61
CA PRO A 3 17.46 44.26 -11.24
C PRO A 3 17.13 45.70 -11.67
N ASP A 4 16.24 45.87 -12.65
CA ASP A 4 15.73 47.15 -13.15
C ASP A 4 14.51 47.70 -12.35
N GLY A 5 14.12 47.02 -11.25
CA GLY A 5 13.01 47.42 -10.40
C GLY A 5 11.63 46.99 -10.92
N THR A 6 11.55 46.29 -12.05
CA THR A 6 10.29 45.78 -12.58
C THR A 6 9.89 44.49 -11.87
N THR A 7 8.58 44.24 -11.77
CA THR A 7 8.04 42.95 -11.33
C THR A 7 7.66 42.13 -12.55
N GLY A 8 8.10 40.90 -12.60
CA GLY A 8 7.75 39.96 -13.68
C GLY A 8 7.29 38.64 -13.11
N VAL A 9 6.54 37.87 -13.88
CA VAL A 9 6.20 36.49 -13.56
C VAL A 9 7.45 35.64 -13.82
N LEU A 10 8.04 35.09 -12.76
CA LEU A 10 9.21 34.21 -12.87
C LEU A 10 8.80 32.85 -13.44
N TYR A 11 7.70 32.32 -12.96
CA TYR A 11 7.10 31.08 -13.44
C TYR A 11 5.62 31.32 -13.79
N LYS A 12 5.15 30.69 -14.86
CA LYS A 12 3.71 30.68 -15.17
C LYS A 12 2.98 29.80 -14.16
N GLN A 13 1.69 30.09 -13.98
CA GLN A 13 0.83 29.22 -13.16
C GLN A 13 0.95 27.75 -13.62
N ASP A 14 0.98 26.83 -12.66
CA ASP A 14 1.13 25.37 -12.84
C ASP A 14 2.41 24.93 -13.59
N SER A 15 3.45 25.78 -13.63
CA SER A 15 4.75 25.35 -14.13
C SER A 15 5.43 24.40 -13.15
N LEU A 16 6.00 23.31 -13.67
CA LEU A 16 6.88 22.43 -12.88
C LEU A 16 8.15 23.20 -12.52
N ILE A 17 8.44 23.35 -11.23
CA ILE A 17 9.62 24.07 -10.71
C ILE A 17 10.67 23.14 -10.12
N ALA A 18 10.26 22.00 -9.58
CA ALA A 18 11.14 20.96 -9.05
C ALA A 18 10.44 19.60 -9.10
N GLN A 19 11.20 18.54 -9.17
CA GLN A 19 10.74 17.15 -9.11
C GLN A 19 11.81 16.31 -8.41
N GLY A 20 11.38 15.34 -7.61
CA GLY A 20 12.27 14.41 -6.93
C GLY A 20 11.56 13.10 -6.59
N VAL A 21 12.31 12.18 -6.01
CA VAL A 21 11.83 10.89 -5.51
C VAL A 21 12.10 10.84 -4.02
N ILE A 22 11.11 10.39 -3.25
CA ILE A 22 11.24 10.20 -1.80
C ILE A 22 12.31 9.15 -1.53
N GLY A 23 13.23 9.43 -0.61
CA GLY A 23 14.27 8.51 -0.19
C GLY A 23 13.76 7.37 0.69
N ASP A 24 14.65 6.42 1.02
CA ASP A 24 14.34 5.27 1.89
C ASP A 24 13.96 5.67 3.32
N ASP A 25 14.33 6.88 3.72
CA ASP A 25 13.96 7.49 5.00
C ASP A 25 12.57 8.15 5.00
N GLY A 26 11.87 8.11 3.86
CA GLY A 26 10.55 8.70 3.67
C GLY A 26 10.57 10.21 3.48
N THR A 27 11.73 10.82 3.20
CA THR A 27 11.87 12.27 3.03
C THR A 27 12.24 12.67 1.61
N LEU A 28 11.84 13.86 1.22
CA LEU A 28 12.25 14.55 -0.01
C LEU A 28 12.39 16.03 0.29
N GLU A 29 13.57 16.58 0.02
CA GLU A 29 13.87 18.00 0.19
C GLU A 29 14.01 18.70 -1.17
N PHE A 30 13.41 19.87 -1.29
CA PHE A 30 13.63 20.80 -2.38
C PHE A 30 14.29 22.06 -1.83
N SER A 31 15.53 22.32 -2.23
CA SER A 31 16.27 23.50 -1.84
C SER A 31 16.30 24.56 -2.95
N GLU A 32 16.71 25.76 -2.59
CA GLU A 32 16.93 26.89 -3.52
C GLU A 32 15.69 27.29 -4.34
N LEU A 33 14.49 27.05 -3.79
CA LEU A 33 13.25 27.49 -4.40
C LEU A 33 13.01 29.00 -4.15
N TYR A 34 12.35 29.66 -5.09
CA TYR A 34 11.97 31.06 -4.93
C TYR A 34 10.81 31.20 -3.95
N LEU A 35 10.73 32.37 -3.27
CA LEU A 35 9.58 32.73 -2.46
C LEU A 35 8.30 32.80 -3.32
N GLY A 36 7.20 32.32 -2.81
CA GLY A 36 5.92 32.37 -3.50
C GLY A 36 4.95 31.28 -3.05
N GLU A 37 3.80 31.28 -3.72
CA GLU A 37 2.78 30.24 -3.57
C GLU A 37 3.08 29.09 -4.52
N MET A 38 3.17 27.90 -3.95
CA MET A 38 3.47 26.64 -4.65
C MET A 38 2.49 25.56 -4.22
N TYR A 39 2.48 24.45 -4.91
CA TYR A 39 1.87 23.23 -4.42
C TYR A 39 2.75 22.01 -4.75
N VAL A 40 2.69 21.02 -3.88
CA VAL A 40 3.26 19.71 -4.09
C VAL A 40 2.14 18.75 -4.47
N LYS A 41 2.39 17.86 -5.41
CA LYS A 41 1.50 16.75 -5.75
C LYS A 41 2.30 15.51 -6.05
N GLU A 42 1.73 14.39 -5.72
CA GLU A 42 2.28 13.11 -6.16
C GLU A 42 2.05 12.90 -7.67
N ILE A 43 3.02 12.32 -8.36
CA ILE A 43 2.93 11.97 -9.79
C ILE A 43 3.03 10.46 -10.02
N THR A 44 3.67 9.75 -9.10
CA THR A 44 3.82 8.28 -9.16
C THR A 44 3.82 7.74 -7.73
N PRO A 45 2.82 6.95 -7.36
CA PRO A 45 2.79 6.33 -6.03
C PRO A 45 3.78 5.18 -5.93
N PRO A 46 4.23 4.82 -4.72
CA PRO A 46 4.96 3.58 -4.48
C PRO A 46 4.11 2.35 -4.83
N GLU A 47 4.79 1.22 -5.03
CA GLU A 47 4.09 -0.05 -5.26
C GLU A 47 3.19 -0.41 -4.06
N GLY A 48 1.95 -0.78 -4.33
CA GLY A 48 0.96 -1.11 -3.29
C GLY A 48 0.16 0.08 -2.74
N TYR A 49 0.43 1.29 -3.23
CA TYR A 49 -0.29 2.49 -2.81
C TYR A 49 -1.16 3.08 -3.94
N THR A 50 -2.14 3.88 -3.58
CA THR A 50 -2.98 4.61 -4.53
C THR A 50 -2.40 6.00 -4.77
N LEU A 51 -2.43 6.45 -6.03
CA LEU A 51 -2.02 7.82 -6.35
C LEU A 51 -2.86 8.85 -5.58
N ASP A 52 -2.20 9.69 -4.79
CA ASP A 52 -2.84 10.86 -4.19
C ASP A 52 -2.82 12.03 -5.19
N THR A 53 -4.01 12.41 -5.66
CA THR A 53 -4.18 13.51 -6.60
C THR A 53 -4.31 14.87 -5.94
N THR A 54 -4.21 14.94 -4.62
CA THR A 54 -4.30 16.18 -3.84
C THR A 54 -3.17 17.13 -4.19
N LYS A 55 -3.49 18.40 -4.32
CA LYS A 55 -2.53 19.50 -4.39
C LYS A 55 -2.32 20.04 -2.98
N TYR A 56 -1.14 19.86 -2.45
CA TYR A 56 -0.76 20.36 -1.13
C TYR A 56 -0.14 21.73 -1.27
N GLU A 57 -0.86 22.76 -0.87
CA GLU A 57 -0.41 24.16 -0.99
C GLU A 57 0.71 24.44 0.02
N VAL A 58 1.76 25.12 -0.46
CA VAL A 58 2.92 25.55 0.31
C VAL A 58 3.18 27.01 0.02
N SER A 59 3.11 27.85 1.04
CA SER A 59 3.41 29.28 0.95
C SER A 59 4.77 29.57 1.59
N VAL A 60 5.72 30.04 0.81
CA VAL A 60 7.04 30.47 1.27
C VAL A 60 7.14 31.97 1.12
N THR A 61 6.97 32.69 2.22
CA THR A 61 6.92 34.16 2.24
C THR A 61 8.19 34.74 2.86
N TYR A 62 8.49 36.01 2.49
CA TYR A 62 9.59 36.73 3.08
C TYR A 62 9.38 36.98 4.57
N GLU A 63 10.36 36.61 5.39
CA GLU A 63 10.30 36.69 6.87
C GLU A 63 11.22 37.76 7.46
N GLY A 64 11.81 38.61 6.64
CA GLY A 64 12.69 39.70 7.09
C GLY A 64 14.11 39.61 6.57
N GLN A 65 14.89 40.69 6.73
CA GLN A 65 16.26 40.76 6.19
C GLN A 65 17.29 39.90 6.93
N ASP A 66 16.95 39.54 8.16
CA ASP A 66 17.84 38.75 9.03
C ASP A 66 17.60 37.23 8.89
N VAL A 67 16.62 36.82 8.06
CA VAL A 67 16.31 35.42 7.79
C VAL A 67 16.92 35.02 6.47
N ALA A 68 18.01 34.24 6.52
CA ALA A 68 18.74 33.81 5.33
C ALA A 68 18.01 32.72 4.53
N GLU A 69 17.24 31.85 5.21
CA GLU A 69 16.54 30.72 4.64
C GLU A 69 15.19 30.50 5.32
N VAL A 70 14.15 30.23 4.53
CA VAL A 70 12.80 29.94 5.03
C VAL A 70 12.48 28.48 4.69
N THR A 71 12.25 27.66 5.71
CA THR A 71 11.90 26.24 5.58
C THR A 71 10.41 26.03 5.81
N ARG A 72 9.81 25.10 5.07
CA ARG A 72 8.43 24.63 5.27
C ARG A 72 8.39 23.12 5.20
N ASP A 73 7.79 22.51 6.21
CA ASP A 73 7.60 21.06 6.28
C ASP A 73 6.18 20.71 5.83
N LEU A 74 6.08 19.65 5.04
CA LEU A 74 4.82 19.08 4.58
C LEU A 74 4.81 17.58 4.87
N THR A 75 3.75 17.11 5.52
CA THR A 75 3.53 15.68 5.75
C THR A 75 2.37 15.19 4.90
N VAL A 76 2.63 14.19 4.05
CA VAL A 76 1.64 13.51 3.21
C VAL A 76 1.48 12.07 3.71
N LYS A 77 0.25 11.56 3.71
CA LYS A 77 -0.06 10.17 4.10
C LYS A 77 -0.51 9.38 2.90
N GLU A 78 0.15 8.26 2.66
CA GLU A 78 -0.17 7.33 1.59
C GLU A 78 -1.36 6.43 1.94
N GLN A 79 -2.17 6.10 0.94
CA GLN A 79 -3.25 5.12 1.04
C GLN A 79 -2.85 3.79 0.43
N VAL A 80 -2.78 2.75 1.25
CA VAL A 80 -2.51 1.38 0.79
C VAL A 80 -3.67 0.88 -0.07
N LYS A 81 -3.36 0.29 -1.22
CA LYS A 81 -4.33 -0.45 -2.03
C LYS A 81 -4.87 -1.62 -1.22
N LYS A 82 -6.19 -1.78 -1.24
CA LYS A 82 -6.88 -2.88 -0.57
C LYS A 82 -7.69 -3.66 -1.58
N GLN A 83 -7.76 -4.98 -1.39
CA GLN A 83 -8.51 -5.89 -2.24
C GLN A 83 -9.15 -7.00 -1.40
N ALA A 84 -10.36 -7.39 -1.74
CA ALA A 84 -10.98 -8.61 -1.25
C ALA A 84 -10.87 -9.71 -2.31
N PHE A 85 -10.86 -10.97 -1.89
CA PHE A 85 -10.98 -12.12 -2.79
C PHE A 85 -12.19 -12.97 -2.39
N GLN A 86 -12.69 -13.73 -3.34
CA GLN A 86 -13.72 -14.73 -3.16
C GLN A 86 -13.15 -16.11 -3.45
N LEU A 87 -13.51 -17.10 -2.66
CA LEU A 87 -13.20 -18.51 -2.92
C LEU A 87 -14.50 -19.32 -3.02
N ILE A 88 -14.41 -20.45 -3.72
CA ILE A 88 -15.46 -21.45 -3.82
C ILE A 88 -14.87 -22.78 -3.38
N LYS A 89 -15.55 -23.49 -2.50
CA LYS A 89 -15.21 -24.85 -2.12
C LYS A 89 -16.13 -25.83 -2.85
N ILE A 90 -15.52 -26.78 -3.60
CA ILE A 90 -16.21 -27.87 -4.27
C ILE A 90 -15.68 -29.21 -3.72
N SER A 91 -16.46 -30.28 -3.90
CA SER A 91 -16.01 -31.64 -3.58
C SER A 91 -14.90 -32.07 -4.57
N GLU A 92 -14.04 -33.03 -4.15
CA GLU A 92 -12.86 -33.45 -4.92
C GLU A 92 -13.23 -34.00 -6.30
N ASP A 93 -14.36 -34.71 -6.41
CA ASP A 93 -14.88 -35.30 -7.66
C ASP A 93 -15.95 -34.43 -8.32
N GLY A 94 -16.18 -33.19 -7.81
CA GLY A 94 -17.26 -32.30 -8.26
C GLY A 94 -16.86 -31.43 -9.44
N GLU A 95 -17.80 -31.27 -10.37
CA GLU A 95 -17.82 -30.14 -11.28
C GLU A 95 -18.57 -29.00 -10.60
N GLN A 96 -18.34 -27.73 -10.92
CA GLN A 96 -19.01 -26.58 -10.25
C GLN A 96 -20.54 -26.57 -10.45
N THR A 97 -21.19 -27.67 -10.05
CA THR A 97 -22.63 -27.81 -10.04
C THR A 97 -23.17 -27.50 -8.64
N GLU A 98 -24.44 -27.12 -8.53
CA GLU A 98 -25.07 -26.78 -7.23
C GLU A 98 -24.99 -27.93 -6.19
N THR A 99 -24.81 -29.16 -6.64
CA THR A 99 -24.72 -30.36 -5.77
C THR A 99 -23.30 -30.63 -5.23
N ASP A 100 -22.29 -30.00 -5.81
CA ASP A 100 -20.88 -30.25 -5.49
C ASP A 100 -20.26 -29.18 -4.60
N LEU A 101 -21.04 -28.13 -4.30
CA LEU A 101 -20.63 -27.03 -3.45
C LEU A 101 -20.60 -27.41 -1.97
N VAL A 102 -19.53 -27.08 -1.27
CA VAL A 102 -19.32 -27.47 0.12
C VAL A 102 -19.48 -26.28 1.03
N ALA A 103 -20.53 -26.35 1.87
CA ALA A 103 -20.82 -25.35 2.90
C ALA A 103 -20.07 -25.67 4.21
N GLY A 104 -19.75 -24.63 4.99
CA GLY A 104 -19.19 -24.77 6.34
C GLY A 104 -17.68 -25.11 6.36
N ALA A 105 -17.00 -25.09 5.23
CA ALA A 105 -15.53 -25.23 5.20
C ALA A 105 -14.90 -23.93 5.72
N GLY A 106 -13.94 -24.05 6.65
CA GLY A 106 -13.25 -22.94 7.29
C GLY A 106 -11.87 -22.68 6.68
N PHE A 107 -11.54 -21.43 6.44
CA PHE A 107 -10.27 -21.04 5.85
C PHE A 107 -9.61 -19.90 6.63
N LYS A 108 -8.31 -20.04 6.88
CA LYS A 108 -7.48 -18.99 7.47
C LYS A 108 -6.60 -18.34 6.40
N VAL A 109 -6.43 -17.05 6.51
CA VAL A 109 -5.66 -16.25 5.55
C VAL A 109 -4.37 -15.77 6.22
N TYR A 110 -3.24 -15.97 5.56
CA TYR A 110 -1.93 -15.57 6.06
C TYR A 110 -1.23 -14.68 5.03
N LEU A 111 -0.61 -13.59 5.49
CA LEU A 111 0.27 -12.77 4.65
C LEU A 111 1.62 -13.49 4.52
N ILE A 112 2.03 -13.82 3.30
CA ILE A 112 3.24 -14.65 3.07
C ILE A 112 4.49 -13.99 3.63
N SER A 113 4.66 -12.67 3.45
CA SER A 113 5.80 -11.94 3.97
C SER A 113 5.91 -11.95 5.51
N ASP A 114 4.80 -12.26 6.21
CA ASP A 114 4.77 -12.34 7.68
C ASP A 114 5.13 -13.70 8.24
N LEU A 115 5.11 -14.75 7.41
CA LEU A 115 5.40 -16.11 7.84
C LEU A 115 6.84 -16.25 8.34
N THR A 116 7.02 -16.91 9.47
CA THR A 116 8.31 -17.03 10.17
C THR A 116 9.42 -17.60 9.30
N GLN A 117 9.14 -18.64 8.51
CA GLN A 117 10.14 -19.26 7.64
C GLN A 117 10.51 -18.36 6.45
N VAL A 118 9.57 -17.56 5.95
CA VAL A 118 9.84 -16.55 4.91
C VAL A 118 10.72 -15.45 5.48
N LYS A 119 10.36 -14.87 6.63
CA LYS A 119 11.16 -13.84 7.33
C LYS A 119 12.58 -14.32 7.64
N ASN A 120 12.76 -15.57 7.99
CA ASN A 120 14.07 -16.17 8.29
C ASN A 120 14.83 -16.64 7.03
N GLY A 121 14.29 -16.41 5.84
CA GLY A 121 14.91 -16.82 4.56
C GLY A 121 14.94 -18.33 4.33
N LYS A 122 14.20 -19.14 5.11
CA LYS A 122 14.18 -20.61 4.99
C LYS A 122 13.27 -21.09 3.87
N LEU A 123 12.15 -20.39 3.63
CA LEU A 123 11.20 -20.69 2.57
C LEU A 123 11.41 -19.74 1.40
N LYS A 124 11.57 -20.31 0.21
CA LYS A 124 11.71 -19.56 -1.05
C LYS A 124 10.70 -20.10 -2.07
N PRO A 125 10.20 -19.24 -2.99
CA PRO A 125 9.32 -19.70 -4.05
C PRO A 125 10.05 -20.69 -4.97
N ALA A 126 9.37 -21.77 -5.36
CA ALA A 126 9.93 -22.82 -6.22
C ALA A 126 10.27 -22.28 -7.64
N ASN A 127 9.49 -21.32 -8.15
CA ASN A 127 9.74 -20.68 -9.43
C ASN A 127 10.68 -19.45 -9.37
N GLY A 128 11.19 -19.11 -8.17
CA GLY A 128 12.09 -18.00 -7.92
C GLY A 128 11.44 -16.61 -7.92
N GLU A 129 10.22 -16.46 -8.43
CA GLU A 129 9.52 -15.16 -8.57
C GLU A 129 8.27 -15.04 -7.69
N SER A 130 7.47 -16.10 -7.58
CA SER A 130 6.26 -16.10 -6.77
C SER A 130 6.07 -17.45 -6.07
N TYR A 131 5.38 -17.45 -4.93
CA TYR A 131 5.03 -18.65 -4.21
C TYR A 131 3.88 -19.39 -4.91
N THR A 132 3.89 -20.73 -4.80
CA THR A 132 2.84 -21.63 -5.24
C THR A 132 2.32 -22.45 -4.07
N ALA A 133 1.18 -23.10 -4.20
CA ALA A 133 0.63 -23.96 -3.14
C ALA A 133 1.60 -25.08 -2.71
N SER A 134 2.45 -25.56 -3.62
CA SER A 134 3.43 -26.60 -3.33
C SER A 134 4.54 -26.15 -2.36
N ASP A 135 4.87 -24.87 -2.32
CA ASP A 135 5.86 -24.31 -1.39
C ASP A 135 5.41 -24.44 0.07
N PHE A 136 4.11 -24.48 0.31
CA PHE A 136 3.51 -24.56 1.64
C PHE A 136 3.04 -25.96 2.04
N LYS A 137 3.23 -27.00 1.21
CA LYS A 137 2.70 -28.36 1.44
C LYS A 137 3.05 -28.93 2.82
N ASN A 138 4.22 -28.59 3.36
CA ASN A 138 4.70 -29.07 4.65
C ASN A 138 4.91 -27.93 5.66
N TYR A 139 4.29 -26.78 5.43
CA TYR A 139 4.42 -25.63 6.31
C TYR A 139 3.51 -25.77 7.52
N ASP A 140 4.05 -25.56 8.73
CA ASP A 140 3.28 -25.59 9.98
C ASP A 140 2.67 -24.20 10.26
N PHE A 141 1.43 -23.99 9.84
CA PHE A 141 0.69 -22.75 10.09
C PHE A 141 0.16 -22.63 11.53
N SER A 142 0.25 -23.66 12.37
CA SER A 142 -0.35 -23.66 13.72
C SER A 142 0.25 -22.59 14.65
N LYS A 143 1.44 -22.11 14.35
CA LYS A 143 2.19 -21.11 15.11
C LYS A 143 2.23 -19.74 14.46
N GLU A 144 1.63 -19.63 13.30
CA GLU A 144 1.63 -18.38 12.53
C GLU A 144 0.41 -17.51 12.88
N GLN A 145 0.60 -16.21 12.81
CA GLN A 145 -0.51 -15.27 12.96
C GLN A 145 -1.25 -15.15 11.64
N VAL A 146 -2.58 -15.15 11.69
CA VAL A 146 -3.40 -14.83 10.53
C VAL A 146 -3.14 -13.40 10.07
N ALA A 147 -3.41 -13.12 8.80
CA ALA A 147 -3.33 -11.79 8.23
C ALA A 147 -4.16 -10.77 9.04
N VAL A 148 -3.81 -9.51 8.95
CA VAL A 148 -4.54 -8.43 9.61
C VAL A 148 -5.12 -7.47 8.57
N THR A 149 -6.24 -6.87 8.91
CA THR A 149 -6.77 -5.66 8.26
C THR A 149 -6.51 -4.46 9.17
N TYR A 150 -6.81 -3.25 8.70
CA TYR A 150 -6.67 -2.06 9.53
C TYR A 150 -8.02 -1.33 9.61
N GLU A 151 -8.53 -1.20 10.83
CA GLU A 151 -9.72 -0.41 11.14
C GLU A 151 -9.30 0.79 12.00
N ASN A 152 -9.53 2.00 11.52
CA ASN A 152 -9.15 3.23 12.22
C ASN A 152 -7.68 3.27 12.68
N GLY A 153 -6.77 2.72 11.88
CA GLY A 153 -5.34 2.64 12.21
C GLY A 153 -4.95 1.51 13.15
N THR A 154 -5.91 0.66 13.57
CA THR A 154 -5.67 -0.49 14.43
C THR A 154 -5.62 -1.77 13.59
N ALA A 155 -4.62 -2.62 13.84
CA ALA A 155 -4.51 -3.94 13.20
C ALA A 155 -5.58 -4.88 13.78
N VAL A 156 -6.42 -5.43 12.91
CA VAL A 156 -7.50 -6.37 13.25
C VAL A 156 -7.24 -7.70 12.54
N PRO A 157 -7.17 -8.83 13.25
CA PRO A 157 -6.96 -10.14 12.62
C PRO A 157 -8.08 -10.45 11.62
N VAL A 158 -7.71 -11.04 10.47
CA VAL A 158 -8.67 -11.56 9.50
C VAL A 158 -9.41 -12.73 10.14
N PRO A 159 -10.76 -12.69 10.18
CA PRO A 159 -11.54 -13.79 10.74
C PRO A 159 -11.40 -15.05 9.86
N GLU A 160 -11.68 -16.21 10.44
CA GLU A 160 -11.81 -17.43 9.66
C GLU A 160 -12.96 -17.27 8.65
N LEU A 161 -12.66 -17.54 7.38
CA LEU A 161 -13.62 -17.45 6.29
C LEU A 161 -14.39 -18.77 6.22
N ILE A 162 -15.70 -18.73 6.43
CA ILE A 162 -16.55 -19.92 6.40
C ILE A 162 -17.39 -19.90 5.12
N THR A 163 -17.39 -21.01 4.36
CA THR A 163 -18.22 -21.11 3.15
C THR A 163 -19.71 -21.16 3.49
N ASP A 164 -20.47 -20.41 2.74
CA ASP A 164 -21.94 -20.37 2.83
C ASP A 164 -22.59 -21.62 2.21
N THR A 165 -23.93 -21.63 2.15
CA THR A 165 -24.70 -22.74 1.57
C THR A 165 -24.47 -22.95 0.07
N LYS A 166 -23.80 -22.00 -0.60
CA LYS A 166 -23.41 -22.07 -2.00
C LYS A 166 -21.90 -22.32 -2.17
N GLY A 167 -21.21 -22.72 -1.10
CA GLY A 167 -19.77 -22.99 -1.12
C GLY A 167 -18.88 -21.77 -1.25
N TYR A 168 -19.42 -20.54 -1.11
CA TYR A 168 -18.66 -19.31 -1.23
C TYR A 168 -18.20 -18.77 0.11
N ALA A 169 -16.99 -18.24 0.14
CA ALA A 169 -16.53 -17.38 1.21
C ALA A 169 -15.82 -16.15 0.62
N VAL A 170 -15.97 -15.00 1.28
CA VAL A 170 -15.39 -13.71 0.84
C VAL A 170 -14.52 -13.17 1.95
N SER A 171 -13.30 -12.75 1.61
CA SER A 171 -12.42 -12.09 2.54
C SER A 171 -12.88 -10.65 2.83
N PRO A 172 -12.51 -10.07 3.98
CA PRO A 172 -12.51 -8.61 4.13
C PRO A 172 -11.51 -7.98 3.15
N GLU A 173 -11.50 -6.66 3.07
CA GLU A 173 -10.47 -5.93 2.34
C GLU A 173 -9.11 -6.17 3.00
N LEU A 174 -8.16 -6.68 2.22
CA LEU A 174 -6.79 -6.98 2.64
C LEU A 174 -5.83 -5.93 2.10
N PRO A 175 -4.78 -5.54 2.86
CA PRO A 175 -3.69 -4.73 2.35
C PRO A 175 -3.02 -5.36 1.13
N TYR A 176 -2.29 -4.54 0.35
CA TYR A 176 -1.47 -5.05 -0.75
C TYR A 176 -0.46 -6.08 -0.23
N GLY A 177 -0.36 -7.20 -0.93
CA GLY A 177 0.56 -8.28 -0.56
C GLY A 177 0.16 -9.61 -1.19
N SER A 178 1.01 -10.63 -0.99
CA SER A 178 0.74 -12.01 -1.41
C SER A 178 0.25 -12.82 -0.20
N TYR A 179 -0.81 -13.58 -0.40
CA TYR A 179 -1.48 -14.32 0.67
C TYR A 179 -1.53 -15.80 0.36
N VAL A 180 -1.48 -16.61 1.43
CA VAL A 180 -1.82 -18.03 1.37
C VAL A 180 -3.08 -18.27 2.19
N VAL A 181 -3.99 -19.08 1.63
CA VAL A 181 -5.26 -19.48 2.25
C VAL A 181 -5.16 -20.95 2.60
N VAL A 182 -5.48 -21.30 3.83
CA VAL A 182 -5.34 -22.66 4.39
C VAL A 182 -6.68 -23.09 4.99
N GLU A 183 -7.16 -24.25 4.58
CA GLU A 183 -8.33 -24.95 5.14
C GLU A 183 -8.00 -25.62 6.47
#